data_3cda495eba8b1c57c08b857843b721ff
#
_entry.id   3cda495eba8b1c57c08b857843b721ff
#
_cell.length_a   1.000
_cell.length_b   1.000
_cell.length_c   1.000
_cell.angle_alpha   90.00
_cell.angle_beta   90.00
_cell.angle_gamma   90.00
#
_symmetry.space_group_name_H-M   'P 1'
#
loop_
_entity.id
_entity.type
_entity.pdbx_description
1 polymer ?
#
loop_
_entity_poly.entity_id
_entity_poly.type
_entity_poly.pdbx_seq_one_letter_code
_entity_poly.pdbx_strand_id
1 'polypeptide(L)'
;MKRLFILLTACSLFLFPMISKADTYPINKKIDIKHYSFALTLSDSNDEIIGSTNITIHFKQAGVQNFRLDLINQSIERKGKGMLVDGVYLNKNSVSYTHQKDALIINLPSPSTLNQTLVFTIKYHGIPSDGLRIGATKFGDRSFFNENWPNRGRHWLPLIDHPYDKATSEFIVKAPAHYKVISNGLLLEESDLGNNVKLTHWKQSVPVSSWLFVLGVADFAVKYVDEFKGKLIQTWVYSKDREAGFYDFDEPTKKVLEFYSAYVGPYAYEKLANIQTPSVNGGMETSSAIFYGEDLVNGKRDERIRNIVIHEIAHQWFGNAITETTWDDAWLSEGFATFFTLLFIENEYGKDEYKKGISKAKKTVFDLSLKIPDFSIISNRTAENEPVTNGLTYQKGAWVLHMLRDLLGEKSFQKGIRAYYAKYFNSNTTTDEFRLEMEKASGKDLKLFFKQWLYQPFNPTINAVWKYDAAAKKLNLQLTQSQSGDFLFNVPVEVGYYKTGSTTPTILKMNLSRQQEVFSFPVPSAPEKVELDPRNVLLNNGILMKE
;
A
#
# COMPACT_ATOMS: atom_id res chain seq x y z
N MET A 1 -62.71 40.57 -12.35
CA MET A 1 -61.26 40.64 -12.00
C MET A 1 -60.90 39.43 -11.12
N LYS A 2 -60.40 38.38 -11.72
CA LYS A 2 -59.90 37.16 -11.01
C LYS A 2 -58.38 37.24 -10.98
N ARG A 3 -57.79 37.35 -9.79
CA ARG A 3 -56.34 37.32 -9.60
C ARG A 3 -55.87 35.88 -9.55
N LEU A 4 -55.02 35.55 -10.50
CA LEU A 4 -54.34 34.23 -10.60
C LEU A 4 -53.06 34.31 -9.74
N PHE A 5 -52.98 33.50 -8.66
CA PHE A 5 -51.77 33.28 -7.88
C PHE A 5 -50.97 32.18 -8.52
N ILE A 6 -49.80 32.52 -9.06
CA ILE A 6 -48.80 31.54 -9.51
C ILE A 6 -47.89 31.23 -8.34
N LEU A 7 -47.99 29.99 -7.82
CA LEU A 7 -47.03 29.42 -6.87
C LEU A 7 -45.78 29.01 -7.66
N LEU A 8 -44.67 29.71 -7.50
CA LEU A 8 -43.36 29.25 -7.91
C LEU A 8 -42.83 28.29 -6.84
N THR A 9 -42.89 27.00 -7.11
CA THR A 9 -42.15 25.95 -6.35
C THR A 9 -40.70 25.99 -6.80
N ALA A 10 -39.82 26.57 -5.96
CA ALA A 10 -38.37 26.49 -6.13
C ALA A 10 -37.91 25.07 -5.82
N CYS A 11 -37.65 24.31 -6.87
CA CYS A 11 -37.00 22.99 -6.77
C CYS A 11 -35.52 23.26 -6.54
N SER A 12 -35.06 23.22 -5.28
CA SER A 12 -33.64 23.23 -4.93
C SER A 12 -33.04 21.89 -5.35
N LEU A 13 -32.42 21.87 -6.53
CA LEU A 13 -31.50 20.79 -6.94
C LEU A 13 -30.32 20.81 -5.96
N PHE A 14 -30.34 19.90 -5.01
CA PHE A 14 -29.12 19.50 -4.30
C PHE A 14 -28.18 18.84 -5.31
N LEU A 15 -27.30 19.62 -5.89
CA LEU A 15 -26.11 19.13 -6.57
C LEU A 15 -25.21 18.48 -5.49
N PHE A 16 -25.39 17.16 -5.29
CA PHE A 16 -24.32 16.40 -4.68
C PHE A 16 -23.11 16.51 -5.62
N PRO A 17 -21.95 16.99 -5.14
CA PRO A 17 -20.75 16.89 -5.96
C PRO A 17 -20.54 15.41 -6.25
N MET A 18 -20.63 15.01 -7.51
CA MET A 18 -20.15 13.70 -7.96
C MET A 18 -18.66 13.69 -7.62
N ILE A 19 -18.29 12.93 -6.61
CA ILE A 19 -16.89 12.64 -6.29
C ILE A 19 -16.39 11.80 -7.47
N SER A 20 -15.69 12.46 -8.40
CA SER A 20 -14.98 11.77 -9.47
C SER A 20 -13.90 10.90 -8.82
N LYS A 21 -13.89 9.60 -9.09
CA LYS A 21 -12.84 8.70 -8.64
C LYS A 21 -11.62 8.87 -9.54
N ALA A 22 -10.42 8.93 -8.98
CA ALA A 22 -9.18 8.93 -9.74
C ALA A 22 -8.95 7.59 -10.45
N ASP A 23 -9.38 6.51 -9.81
CA ASP A 23 -9.34 5.17 -10.37
C ASP A 23 -10.53 4.91 -11.29
N THR A 24 -10.25 4.76 -12.59
CA THR A 24 -11.26 4.55 -13.65
C THR A 24 -11.32 3.11 -14.14
N TYR A 25 -10.64 2.18 -13.48
CA TYR A 25 -10.63 0.78 -13.90
C TYR A 25 -12.05 0.18 -13.96
N PRO A 26 -12.42 -0.53 -15.05
CA PRO A 26 -13.77 -1.06 -15.23
C PRO A 26 -14.01 -2.32 -14.38
N ILE A 27 -14.28 -2.14 -13.09
CA ILE A 27 -14.54 -3.23 -12.14
C ILE A 27 -15.73 -4.08 -12.60
N ASN A 28 -15.50 -5.38 -12.75
CA ASN A 28 -16.54 -6.34 -13.11
C ASN A 28 -17.02 -7.15 -11.90
N LYS A 29 -18.10 -6.69 -11.26
CA LYS A 29 -18.70 -7.36 -10.10
C LYS A 29 -19.46 -8.67 -10.40
N LYS A 30 -19.60 -9.04 -11.69
CA LYS A 30 -20.34 -10.24 -12.13
C LYS A 30 -19.49 -11.50 -12.06
N ILE A 31 -18.17 -11.35 -12.00
CA ILE A 31 -17.19 -12.43 -11.95
C ILE A 31 -16.26 -12.28 -10.76
N ASP A 32 -15.52 -13.34 -10.49
CA ASP A 32 -14.54 -13.43 -9.41
C ASP A 32 -13.49 -14.46 -9.82
N ILE A 33 -12.24 -14.04 -9.95
CA ILE A 33 -11.18 -14.99 -10.26
C ILE A 33 -10.77 -15.70 -8.97
N LYS A 34 -10.83 -17.01 -8.99
CA LYS A 34 -10.48 -17.84 -7.83
C LYS A 34 -9.04 -18.31 -7.84
N HIS A 35 -8.51 -18.53 -9.04
CA HIS A 35 -7.18 -19.10 -9.18
C HIS A 35 -6.57 -18.84 -10.55
N TYR A 36 -5.26 -18.55 -10.54
CA TYR A 36 -4.41 -18.52 -11.73
C TYR A 36 -3.35 -19.61 -11.62
N SER A 37 -3.16 -20.42 -12.68
CA SER A 37 -2.03 -21.32 -12.82
C SER A 37 -1.23 -20.90 -14.05
N PHE A 38 -0.07 -20.27 -13.82
CA PHE A 38 0.81 -19.72 -14.85
C PHE A 38 1.92 -20.74 -15.16
N ALA A 39 1.85 -21.43 -16.29
CA ALA A 39 2.94 -22.25 -16.80
C ALA A 39 3.77 -21.42 -17.79
N LEU A 40 5.05 -21.22 -17.50
CA LEU A 40 5.95 -20.35 -18.25
C LEU A 40 7.20 -21.12 -18.70
N THR A 41 7.67 -20.81 -19.91
CA THR A 41 9.00 -21.28 -20.40
C THR A 41 9.86 -20.06 -20.66
N LEU A 42 11.04 -20.04 -20.04
CA LEU A 42 12.07 -19.00 -20.13
C LEU A 42 13.33 -19.57 -20.80
N SER A 43 14.09 -18.72 -21.48
CA SER A 43 15.26 -19.12 -22.25
C SER A 43 16.42 -18.13 -22.10
N ASP A 44 17.64 -18.63 -22.22
CA ASP A 44 18.85 -17.80 -22.33
C ASP A 44 19.05 -17.24 -23.74
N SER A 45 18.40 -17.82 -24.75
CA SER A 45 18.63 -17.50 -26.15
C SER A 45 17.93 -16.24 -26.63
N ASN A 46 16.84 -15.83 -25.96
CA ASN A 46 16.04 -14.65 -26.33
C ASN A 46 15.20 -14.16 -25.13
N ASP A 47 14.45 -13.05 -25.35
CA ASP A 47 13.58 -12.44 -24.33
C ASP A 47 12.11 -12.83 -24.49
N GLU A 48 11.81 -13.77 -25.40
CA GLU A 48 10.45 -14.27 -25.58
C GLU A 48 10.08 -15.22 -24.43
N ILE A 49 8.88 -15.04 -23.88
CA ILE A 49 8.26 -15.98 -22.96
C ILE A 49 7.17 -16.78 -23.68
N ILE A 50 7.04 -18.06 -23.35
CA ILE A 50 5.93 -18.89 -23.79
C ILE A 50 5.09 -19.23 -22.58
N GLY A 51 3.81 -18.84 -22.61
CA GLY A 51 2.87 -18.96 -21.50
C GLY A 51 1.68 -19.86 -21.80
N SER A 52 1.24 -20.59 -20.80
CA SER A 52 -0.04 -21.26 -20.75
C SER A 52 -0.68 -21.02 -19.40
N THR A 53 -1.74 -20.22 -19.35
CA THR A 53 -2.39 -19.85 -18.09
C THR A 53 -3.76 -20.54 -17.99
N ASN A 54 -3.97 -21.26 -16.88
CA ASN A 54 -5.32 -21.71 -16.51
C ASN A 54 -5.93 -20.72 -15.54
N ILE A 55 -7.15 -20.26 -15.83
CA ILE A 55 -7.88 -19.28 -15.02
C ILE A 55 -9.18 -19.90 -14.54
N THR A 56 -9.35 -20.01 -13.23
CA THR A 56 -10.59 -20.48 -12.60
C THR A 56 -11.47 -19.27 -12.28
N ILE A 57 -12.61 -19.15 -12.97
CA ILE A 57 -13.53 -18.02 -12.84
C ILE A 57 -14.85 -18.50 -12.23
N HIS A 58 -15.29 -17.80 -11.21
CA HIS A 58 -16.62 -17.96 -10.60
C HIS A 58 -17.56 -16.86 -11.08
N PHE A 59 -18.71 -17.22 -11.64
CA PHE A 59 -19.73 -16.30 -12.13
C PHE A 59 -20.75 -16.02 -11.03
N LYS A 60 -20.72 -14.79 -10.47
CA LYS A 60 -21.64 -14.31 -9.42
C LYS A 60 -23.03 -13.98 -9.94
N GLN A 61 -23.21 -13.96 -11.28
CA GLN A 61 -24.49 -13.68 -11.96
C GLN A 61 -24.71 -14.64 -13.12
N ALA A 62 -25.97 -14.95 -13.38
CA ALA A 62 -26.38 -15.63 -14.61
C ALA A 62 -26.40 -14.65 -15.79
N GLY A 63 -26.27 -15.17 -17.02
CA GLY A 63 -26.41 -14.40 -18.25
C GLY A 63 -25.16 -13.64 -18.67
N VAL A 64 -24.01 -13.86 -18.08
CA VAL A 64 -22.73 -13.31 -18.54
C VAL A 64 -22.37 -14.02 -19.84
N GLN A 65 -22.14 -13.26 -20.92
CA GLN A 65 -21.81 -13.77 -22.25
C GLN A 65 -20.32 -13.69 -22.58
N ASN A 66 -19.60 -12.76 -21.94
CA ASN A 66 -18.15 -12.58 -22.08
C ASN A 66 -17.55 -11.96 -20.82
N PHE A 67 -16.23 -12.04 -20.71
CA PHE A 67 -15.48 -11.35 -19.68
C PHE A 67 -14.15 -10.84 -20.24
N ARG A 68 -13.60 -9.83 -19.58
CA ARG A 68 -12.33 -9.18 -19.92
C ARG A 68 -11.24 -9.64 -18.97
N LEU A 69 -10.07 -9.87 -19.55
CA LEU A 69 -8.76 -9.87 -18.88
C LEU A 69 -7.91 -8.76 -19.47
N ASP A 70 -6.98 -8.28 -18.71
CA ASP A 70 -5.95 -7.35 -19.18
C ASP A 70 -4.78 -8.16 -19.72
N LEU A 71 -4.33 -7.82 -20.90
CA LEU A 71 -3.13 -8.36 -21.54
C LEU A 71 -2.68 -7.40 -22.63
N ILE A 72 -1.47 -6.89 -22.50
CA ILE A 72 -0.89 -5.96 -23.48
C ILE A 72 -0.62 -6.71 -24.78
N ASN A 73 -1.27 -6.29 -25.86
CA ASN A 73 -1.03 -6.89 -27.16
C ASN A 73 0.26 -6.36 -27.82
N GLN A 74 0.87 -7.19 -28.66
CA GLN A 74 2.02 -6.78 -29.46
C GLN A 74 1.65 -5.62 -30.38
N SER A 75 2.53 -4.61 -30.46
CA SER A 75 2.32 -3.48 -31.36
C SER A 75 3.63 -2.90 -31.92
N ILE A 76 3.51 -2.15 -33.04
CA ILE A 76 4.64 -1.46 -33.67
C ILE A 76 5.16 -0.34 -32.76
N GLU A 77 4.28 0.38 -32.07
CA GLU A 77 4.62 1.45 -31.13
C GLU A 77 5.50 0.93 -29.99
N ARG A 78 5.29 -0.32 -29.59
CA ARG A 78 6.09 -1.02 -28.59
C ARG A 78 7.28 -1.77 -29.20
N LYS A 79 7.64 -1.46 -30.44
CA LYS A 79 8.77 -2.09 -31.16
C LYS A 79 8.64 -3.62 -31.25
N GLY A 80 7.42 -4.12 -31.47
CA GLY A 80 7.14 -5.53 -31.54
C GLY A 80 7.03 -6.23 -30.18
N LYS A 81 7.10 -5.50 -29.05
CA LYS A 81 6.86 -6.07 -27.72
C LYS A 81 5.38 -6.14 -27.38
N GLY A 82 5.02 -7.02 -26.45
CA GLY A 82 3.66 -7.36 -26.02
C GLY A 82 3.38 -8.83 -26.30
N MET A 83 2.18 -9.30 -25.92
CA MET A 83 1.80 -10.69 -26.01
C MET A 83 0.94 -10.96 -27.23
N LEU A 84 1.09 -12.15 -27.82
CA LEU A 84 0.23 -12.73 -28.84
C LEU A 84 -0.51 -13.92 -28.22
N VAL A 85 -1.84 -13.96 -28.38
CA VAL A 85 -2.65 -15.08 -27.90
C VAL A 85 -2.78 -16.12 -29.01
N ASP A 86 -2.28 -17.33 -28.76
CA ASP A 86 -2.32 -18.45 -29.70
C ASP A 86 -3.67 -19.17 -29.70
N GLY A 87 -4.38 -19.10 -28.57
CA GLY A 87 -5.71 -19.69 -28.43
C GLY A 87 -6.25 -19.65 -27.01
N VAL A 88 -7.57 -19.67 -26.93
CA VAL A 88 -8.32 -19.77 -25.68
C VAL A 88 -9.18 -21.02 -25.72
N TYR A 89 -9.19 -21.79 -24.63
CA TYR A 89 -9.86 -23.08 -24.56
C TYR A 89 -10.71 -23.20 -23.29
N LEU A 90 -11.88 -23.84 -23.43
CA LEU A 90 -12.71 -24.32 -22.33
C LEU A 90 -12.87 -25.84 -22.47
N ASN A 91 -12.42 -26.62 -21.48
CA ASN A 91 -12.44 -28.09 -21.54
C ASN A 91 -11.82 -28.65 -22.84
N LYS A 92 -10.66 -28.09 -23.25
CA LYS A 92 -9.92 -28.40 -24.50
C LYS A 92 -10.61 -27.95 -25.80
N ASN A 93 -11.84 -27.45 -25.76
CA ASN A 93 -12.50 -26.88 -26.92
C ASN A 93 -12.11 -25.42 -27.11
N SER A 94 -11.80 -25.02 -28.34
CA SER A 94 -11.51 -23.63 -28.66
C SER A 94 -12.73 -22.75 -28.41
N VAL A 95 -12.53 -21.59 -27.82
CA VAL A 95 -13.56 -20.55 -27.64
C VAL A 95 -13.15 -19.27 -28.35
N SER A 96 -14.14 -18.52 -28.82
CA SER A 96 -13.88 -17.27 -29.52
C SER A 96 -13.40 -16.17 -28.54
N TYR A 97 -12.47 -15.37 -29.01
CA TYR A 97 -11.91 -14.25 -28.25
C TYR A 97 -11.51 -13.10 -29.17
N THR A 98 -11.29 -11.94 -28.59
CA THR A 98 -10.61 -10.81 -29.25
C THR A 98 -9.49 -10.31 -28.35
N HIS A 99 -8.31 -10.04 -28.93
CA HIS A 99 -7.19 -9.46 -28.22
C HIS A 99 -6.75 -8.17 -28.91
N GLN A 100 -7.27 -7.05 -28.44
CA GLN A 100 -7.09 -5.71 -29.03
C GLN A 100 -7.14 -4.64 -27.94
N LYS A 101 -6.47 -3.52 -28.17
CA LYS A 101 -6.45 -2.38 -27.24
C LYS A 101 -6.09 -2.81 -25.80
N ASP A 102 -5.10 -3.70 -25.72
CA ASP A 102 -4.56 -4.21 -24.46
C ASP A 102 -5.59 -4.93 -23.57
N ALA A 103 -6.63 -5.48 -24.18
CA ALA A 103 -7.66 -6.25 -23.53
C ALA A 103 -7.93 -7.58 -24.27
N LEU A 104 -8.00 -8.65 -23.50
CA LEU A 104 -8.41 -9.98 -23.97
C LEU A 104 -9.86 -10.21 -23.55
N ILE A 105 -10.78 -10.16 -24.52
CA ILE A 105 -12.20 -10.45 -24.30
C ILE A 105 -12.47 -11.89 -24.70
N ILE A 106 -12.96 -12.70 -23.77
CA ILE A 106 -13.26 -14.12 -23.98
C ILE A 106 -14.78 -14.31 -24.00
N ASN A 107 -15.31 -14.90 -25.06
CA ASN A 107 -16.73 -15.17 -25.20
C ASN A 107 -17.06 -16.56 -24.63
N LEU A 108 -18.12 -16.65 -23.83
CA LEU A 108 -18.61 -17.93 -23.35
C LEU A 108 -19.39 -18.64 -24.48
N PRO A 109 -19.24 -19.98 -24.64
CA PRO A 109 -20.04 -20.75 -25.60
C PRO A 109 -21.54 -20.70 -25.33
N SER A 110 -21.92 -20.48 -24.07
CA SER A 110 -23.29 -20.22 -23.61
C SER A 110 -23.27 -19.26 -22.46
N PRO A 111 -24.32 -18.45 -22.23
CA PRO A 111 -24.40 -17.55 -21.09
C PRO A 111 -24.20 -18.28 -19.76
N SER A 112 -23.48 -17.64 -18.80
CA SER A 112 -23.22 -18.22 -17.49
C SER A 112 -24.51 -18.52 -16.72
N THR A 113 -24.46 -19.54 -15.87
CA THR A 113 -25.46 -19.73 -14.82
C THR A 113 -24.96 -19.12 -13.50
N LEU A 114 -25.88 -18.85 -12.56
CA LEU A 114 -25.54 -18.33 -11.25
C LEU A 114 -24.64 -19.33 -10.49
N ASN A 115 -23.57 -18.84 -9.88
CA ASN A 115 -22.57 -19.62 -9.13
C ASN A 115 -21.80 -20.66 -9.99
N GLN A 116 -21.84 -20.55 -11.29
CA GLN A 116 -21.03 -21.39 -12.18
C GLN A 116 -19.55 -21.11 -12.00
N THR A 117 -18.72 -22.16 -12.02
CA THR A 117 -17.26 -22.05 -12.06
C THR A 117 -16.74 -22.74 -13.31
N LEU A 118 -15.91 -22.02 -14.07
CA LEU A 118 -15.30 -22.51 -15.30
C LEU A 118 -13.79 -22.32 -15.25
N VAL A 119 -13.06 -23.19 -15.98
CA VAL A 119 -11.61 -23.08 -16.13
C VAL A 119 -11.28 -22.85 -17.60
N PHE A 120 -10.69 -21.70 -17.89
CA PHE A 120 -10.20 -21.36 -19.22
C PHE A 120 -8.69 -21.54 -19.29
N THR A 121 -8.19 -22.10 -20.38
CA THR A 121 -6.77 -22.17 -20.70
C THR A 121 -6.46 -21.16 -21.81
N ILE A 122 -5.48 -20.28 -21.55
CA ILE A 122 -5.00 -19.27 -22.50
C ILE A 122 -3.57 -19.61 -22.85
N LYS A 123 -3.30 -19.86 -24.13
CA LYS A 123 -1.93 -20.06 -24.65
C LYS A 123 -1.49 -18.77 -25.31
N TYR A 124 -0.28 -18.34 -25.01
CA TYR A 124 0.26 -17.08 -25.54
C TYR A 124 1.79 -17.10 -25.53
N HIS A 125 2.37 -16.20 -26.28
CA HIS A 125 3.83 -15.95 -26.30
C HIS A 125 4.11 -14.49 -26.60
N GLY A 126 5.34 -14.06 -26.38
CA GLY A 126 5.79 -12.72 -26.75
C GLY A 126 6.94 -12.21 -25.89
N ILE A 127 7.40 -11.02 -26.22
CA ILE A 127 8.42 -10.30 -25.43
C ILE A 127 7.70 -9.30 -24.53
N PRO A 128 7.82 -9.40 -23.20
CA PRO A 128 7.22 -8.43 -22.28
C PRO A 128 7.60 -7.00 -22.62
N SER A 129 6.63 -6.10 -22.70
CA SER A 129 6.91 -4.68 -22.95
C SER A 129 7.27 -3.93 -21.67
N ASP A 130 6.83 -4.44 -20.51
CA ASP A 130 7.12 -4.00 -19.15
C ASP A 130 6.73 -5.14 -18.18
N GLY A 131 6.73 -4.90 -16.86
CA GLY A 131 6.25 -5.80 -15.82
C GLY A 131 7.12 -7.02 -15.55
N LEU A 132 7.73 -7.63 -16.56
CA LEU A 132 8.78 -8.65 -16.42
C LEU A 132 10.07 -8.13 -17.05
N ARG A 133 11.04 -7.78 -16.21
CA ARG A 133 12.39 -7.39 -16.62
C ARG A 133 13.20 -8.65 -16.94
N ILE A 134 13.62 -8.78 -18.18
CA ILE A 134 14.57 -9.76 -18.66
C ILE A 134 15.88 -9.03 -18.98
N GLY A 135 16.94 -9.27 -18.21
CA GLY A 135 18.16 -8.48 -18.35
C GLY A 135 19.23 -8.83 -17.33
N ALA A 136 20.27 -8.02 -17.32
CA ALA A 136 21.43 -8.25 -16.46
C ALA A 136 21.17 -7.80 -15.02
N THR A 137 21.72 -8.56 -14.06
CA THR A 137 21.98 -8.14 -12.69
C THR A 137 23.12 -7.12 -12.64
N LYS A 138 23.40 -6.51 -11.48
CA LYS A 138 24.59 -5.65 -11.28
C LYS A 138 25.92 -6.35 -11.61
N PHE A 139 25.95 -7.67 -11.70
CA PHE A 139 27.12 -8.48 -12.05
C PHE A 139 27.20 -8.86 -13.53
N GLY A 140 26.23 -8.44 -14.34
CA GLY A 140 26.15 -8.77 -15.76
C GLY A 140 25.50 -10.12 -16.06
N ASP A 141 25.08 -10.89 -15.06
CA ASP A 141 24.42 -12.18 -15.23
C ASP A 141 22.97 -12.00 -15.66
N ARG A 142 22.48 -12.79 -16.63
CA ARG A 142 21.09 -12.76 -17.09
C ARG A 142 20.15 -13.20 -15.97
N SER A 143 18.99 -12.54 -15.91
CA SER A 143 17.97 -12.79 -14.90
C SER A 143 16.57 -12.41 -15.39
N PHE A 144 15.53 -12.88 -14.69
CA PHE A 144 14.14 -12.59 -14.98
C PHE A 144 13.45 -12.21 -13.67
N PHE A 145 12.97 -10.97 -13.57
CA PHE A 145 12.30 -10.45 -12.38
C PHE A 145 11.10 -9.62 -12.75
N ASN A 146 9.98 -9.92 -12.15
CA ASN A 146 8.83 -9.05 -12.35
C ASN A 146 8.84 -7.85 -11.40
N GLU A 147 8.07 -6.84 -11.78
CA GLU A 147 7.54 -5.78 -10.96
C GLU A 147 6.19 -5.37 -11.52
N ASN A 148 5.11 -5.78 -10.86
CA ASN A 148 3.76 -5.60 -11.36
C ASN A 148 3.09 -4.30 -10.87
N TRP A 149 3.68 -3.60 -9.92
CA TRP A 149 3.13 -2.36 -9.38
C TRP A 149 3.10 -1.22 -10.42
N PRO A 150 2.00 -0.41 -10.53
CA PRO A 150 0.69 -0.70 -9.91
C PRO A 150 -0.17 -1.64 -10.79
N ASN A 151 0.07 -1.71 -12.09
CA ASN A 151 -0.75 -2.44 -13.07
C ASN A 151 0.09 -2.93 -14.27
N ARG A 152 1.30 -3.44 -13.99
CA ARG A 152 2.23 -3.93 -15.02
C ARG A 152 2.22 -5.45 -15.20
N GLY A 153 1.42 -6.18 -14.40
CA GLY A 153 1.22 -7.61 -14.58
C GLY A 153 0.66 -7.95 -15.95
N ARG A 154 -0.21 -7.10 -16.49
CA ARG A 154 -0.80 -7.21 -17.84
C ARG A 154 0.18 -7.22 -19.00
N HIS A 155 1.42 -6.82 -18.78
CA HIS A 155 2.44 -6.81 -19.83
C HIS A 155 3.01 -8.19 -20.16
N TRP A 156 2.72 -9.21 -19.30
CA TRP A 156 3.27 -10.55 -19.47
C TRP A 156 2.34 -11.68 -19.01
N LEU A 157 1.25 -11.38 -18.27
CA LEU A 157 0.27 -12.35 -17.79
C LEU A 157 -1.16 -11.92 -18.19
N PRO A 158 -2.01 -12.83 -18.65
CA PRO A 158 -3.45 -12.59 -18.81
C PRO A 158 -4.13 -12.66 -17.43
N LEU A 159 -4.60 -11.52 -16.91
CA LEU A 159 -5.16 -11.43 -15.55
C LEU A 159 -6.11 -10.22 -15.42
N ILE A 160 -6.79 -10.11 -14.28
CA ILE A 160 -7.41 -8.85 -13.84
C ILE A 160 -6.30 -8.06 -13.11
N ASP A 161 -5.82 -6.99 -13.75
CA ASP A 161 -4.67 -6.22 -13.25
C ASP A 161 -5.12 -5.01 -12.44
N HIS A 162 -5.74 -5.30 -11.30
CA HIS A 162 -6.30 -4.29 -10.41
C HIS A 162 -6.46 -4.84 -8.98
N PRO A 163 -6.30 -4.02 -7.93
CA PRO A 163 -6.35 -4.49 -6.53
C PRO A 163 -7.67 -5.11 -6.10
N TYR A 164 -8.80 -4.78 -6.73
CA TYR A 164 -10.12 -5.28 -6.29
C TYR A 164 -10.30 -6.80 -6.40
N ASP A 165 -9.53 -7.46 -7.25
CA ASP A 165 -9.64 -8.90 -7.49
C ASP A 165 -8.46 -9.62 -6.83
N LYS A 166 -8.77 -10.56 -5.94
CA LYS A 166 -7.79 -11.39 -5.25
C LYS A 166 -7.97 -12.85 -5.62
N ALA A 167 -6.88 -13.50 -6.00
CA ALA A 167 -6.88 -14.90 -6.38
C ALA A 167 -5.69 -15.66 -5.79
N THR A 168 -5.83 -16.96 -5.62
CA THR A 168 -4.70 -17.85 -5.39
C THR A 168 -3.91 -18.02 -6.69
N SER A 169 -2.63 -18.40 -6.61
CA SER A 169 -1.82 -18.54 -7.81
C SER A 169 -0.82 -19.69 -7.73
N GLU A 170 -0.45 -20.20 -8.91
CA GLU A 170 0.66 -21.14 -9.10
C GLU A 170 1.56 -20.64 -10.23
N PHE A 171 2.86 -20.77 -10.02
CA PHE A 171 3.88 -20.55 -11.05
C PHE A 171 4.61 -21.86 -11.32
N ILE A 172 4.46 -22.37 -12.56
CA ILE A 172 5.09 -23.60 -13.06
C ILE A 172 6.08 -23.18 -14.13
N VAL A 173 7.35 -23.05 -13.74
CA VAL A 173 8.38 -22.41 -14.55
C VAL A 173 9.36 -23.43 -15.09
N LYS A 174 9.51 -23.47 -16.41
CA LYS A 174 10.60 -24.17 -17.10
C LYS A 174 11.68 -23.16 -17.44
N ALA A 175 12.88 -23.36 -16.91
CA ALA A 175 14.03 -22.48 -17.13
C ALA A 175 15.32 -23.30 -17.31
N PRO A 176 16.42 -22.73 -17.85
CA PRO A 176 17.74 -23.37 -17.84
C PRO A 176 18.14 -23.81 -16.43
N ALA A 177 18.71 -25.03 -16.31
CA ALA A 177 18.92 -25.71 -15.04
C ALA A 177 19.88 -25.01 -14.07
N HIS A 178 20.70 -24.07 -14.57
CA HIS A 178 21.62 -23.28 -13.73
C HIS A 178 20.90 -22.19 -12.92
N TYR A 179 19.66 -21.83 -13.25
CA TYR A 179 18.87 -20.89 -12.45
C TYR A 179 18.18 -21.57 -11.27
N LYS A 180 17.95 -20.77 -10.23
CA LYS A 180 16.93 -21.02 -9.22
C LYS A 180 15.74 -20.10 -9.45
N VAL A 181 14.57 -20.60 -9.18
CA VAL A 181 13.29 -19.89 -9.34
C VAL A 181 12.64 -19.67 -7.98
N ILE A 182 12.24 -18.44 -7.68
CA ILE A 182 11.44 -18.08 -6.50
C ILE A 182 10.11 -17.48 -6.93
N SER A 183 9.04 -17.82 -6.20
CA SER A 183 7.72 -17.21 -6.36
C SER A 183 6.98 -17.17 -5.02
N ASN A 184 5.71 -16.70 -5.05
CA ASN A 184 4.83 -16.67 -3.89
C ASN A 184 4.54 -18.08 -3.33
N GLY A 185 4.26 -18.17 -2.03
CA GLY A 185 3.78 -19.39 -1.37
C GLY A 185 4.86 -20.45 -1.19
N LEU A 186 4.51 -21.72 -1.35
CA LEU A 186 5.38 -22.88 -1.11
C LEU A 186 5.92 -23.48 -2.41
N LEU A 187 7.15 -23.95 -2.36
CA LEU A 187 7.75 -24.79 -3.39
C LEU A 187 7.10 -26.18 -3.32
N LEU A 188 6.42 -26.59 -4.39
CA LEU A 188 5.78 -27.91 -4.50
C LEU A 188 6.65 -28.93 -5.23
N GLU A 189 7.40 -28.48 -6.25
CA GLU A 189 8.20 -29.37 -7.09
C GLU A 189 9.42 -28.64 -7.65
N GLU A 190 10.53 -29.33 -7.70
CA GLU A 190 11.72 -28.98 -8.50
C GLU A 190 12.22 -30.27 -9.18
N SER A 191 12.11 -30.34 -10.52
CA SER A 191 12.40 -31.54 -11.30
C SER A 191 13.35 -31.22 -12.46
N ASP A 192 14.38 -32.05 -12.64
CA ASP A 192 15.20 -31.99 -13.84
C ASP A 192 14.47 -32.67 -15.01
N LEU A 193 14.25 -31.91 -16.08
CA LEU A 193 13.57 -32.39 -17.29
C LEU A 193 14.57 -32.92 -18.34
N GLY A 194 15.87 -32.95 -18.06
CA GLY A 194 16.93 -33.22 -19.03
C GLY A 194 17.19 -32.01 -19.94
N ASN A 195 18.18 -32.18 -20.84
CA ASN A 195 18.58 -31.16 -21.80
C ASN A 195 18.85 -29.76 -21.17
N ASN A 196 19.43 -29.74 -19.96
CA ASN A 196 19.70 -28.50 -19.19
C ASN A 196 18.45 -27.65 -18.88
N VAL A 197 17.29 -28.25 -18.71
CA VAL A 197 16.04 -27.61 -18.35
C VAL A 197 15.52 -28.14 -17.02
N LYS A 198 15.13 -27.24 -16.13
CA LYS A 198 14.50 -27.55 -14.84
C LYS A 198 13.07 -27.01 -14.81
N LEU A 199 12.15 -27.76 -14.21
CA LEU A 199 10.81 -27.32 -13.83
C LEU A 199 10.82 -26.97 -12.35
N THR A 200 10.29 -25.81 -12.02
CA THR A 200 10.05 -25.38 -10.64
C THR A 200 8.59 -24.96 -10.47
N HIS A 201 7.90 -25.52 -9.48
CA HIS A 201 6.48 -25.27 -9.22
C HIS A 201 6.27 -24.64 -7.84
N TRP A 202 5.76 -23.42 -7.81
CA TRP A 202 5.39 -22.69 -6.61
C TRP A 202 3.87 -22.51 -6.53
N LYS A 203 3.30 -22.51 -5.30
CA LYS A 203 1.87 -22.32 -5.08
C LYS A 203 1.60 -21.37 -3.92
N GLN A 204 0.83 -20.33 -4.19
CA GLN A 204 0.26 -19.39 -3.22
C GLN A 204 -1.18 -19.78 -2.92
N SER A 205 -1.45 -20.24 -1.70
CA SER A 205 -2.78 -20.71 -1.28
C SER A 205 -3.65 -19.60 -0.68
N VAL A 206 -3.06 -18.47 -0.30
CA VAL A 206 -3.76 -17.28 0.19
C VAL A 206 -4.07 -16.37 -1.00
N PRO A 207 -5.33 -15.92 -1.20
CA PRO A 207 -5.67 -15.01 -2.28
C PRO A 207 -4.95 -13.65 -2.13
N VAL A 208 -4.34 -13.18 -3.21
CA VAL A 208 -3.64 -11.90 -3.29
C VAL A 208 -4.01 -11.17 -4.58
N SER A 209 -3.87 -9.84 -4.58
CA SER A 209 -4.05 -9.03 -5.79
C SER A 209 -2.91 -9.26 -6.77
N SER A 210 -3.15 -9.03 -8.06
CA SER A 210 -2.23 -9.33 -9.17
C SER A 210 -0.86 -8.66 -9.05
N TRP A 211 -0.81 -7.45 -8.52
CA TRP A 211 0.44 -6.70 -8.36
C TRP A 211 1.39 -7.30 -7.30
N LEU A 212 0.89 -8.23 -6.47
CA LEU A 212 1.65 -8.95 -5.45
C LEU A 212 2.24 -10.29 -5.93
N PHE A 213 1.98 -10.69 -7.18
CA PHE A 213 2.59 -11.90 -7.75
C PHE A 213 4.09 -11.72 -7.95
N VAL A 214 4.84 -12.80 -7.74
CA VAL A 214 6.31 -12.83 -7.80
C VAL A 214 6.80 -13.85 -8.81
N LEU A 215 7.78 -13.43 -9.60
CA LEU A 215 8.68 -14.32 -10.32
C LEU A 215 10.10 -13.74 -10.24
N GLY A 216 11.01 -14.47 -9.63
CA GLY A 216 12.44 -14.18 -9.61
C GLY A 216 13.23 -15.38 -10.12
N VAL A 217 14.05 -15.19 -11.16
CA VAL A 217 14.87 -16.25 -11.75
C VAL A 217 16.29 -15.72 -11.94
N ALA A 218 17.24 -16.29 -11.20
CA ALA A 218 18.63 -15.89 -11.23
C ALA A 218 19.54 -17.00 -10.66
N ASP A 219 20.86 -16.78 -10.70
CA ASP A 219 21.81 -17.55 -9.92
C ASP A 219 21.79 -17.09 -8.46
N PHE A 220 20.96 -17.76 -7.65
CA PHE A 220 20.75 -17.43 -6.24
C PHE A 220 21.55 -18.32 -5.28
N ALA A 221 22.15 -17.70 -4.27
CA ALA A 221 22.42 -18.30 -2.98
C ALA A 221 21.17 -18.18 -2.10
N VAL A 222 20.82 -19.27 -1.43
CA VAL A 222 19.61 -19.34 -0.58
C VAL A 222 20.01 -19.72 0.83
N LYS A 223 19.46 -19.00 1.82
CA LYS A 223 19.61 -19.30 3.25
C LYS A 223 18.25 -19.47 3.89
N TYR A 224 18.07 -20.54 4.64
CA TYR A 224 16.98 -20.71 5.58
C TYR A 224 17.42 -20.06 6.89
N VAL A 225 16.86 -18.87 7.18
CA VAL A 225 17.33 -18.02 8.28
C VAL A 225 16.77 -18.49 9.61
N ASP A 226 15.45 -18.73 9.65
CA ASP A 226 14.71 -19.07 10.87
C ASP A 226 13.32 -19.62 10.50
N GLU A 227 12.52 -19.88 11.52
CA GLU A 227 11.12 -20.27 11.43
C GLU A 227 10.26 -19.42 12.36
N PHE A 228 9.07 -19.03 11.90
CA PHE A 228 8.05 -18.39 12.69
C PHE A 228 6.73 -19.14 12.59
N LYS A 229 6.32 -19.82 13.67
CA LYS A 229 5.07 -20.59 13.76
C LYS A 229 4.85 -21.57 12.60
N GLY A 230 5.88 -22.34 12.26
CA GLY A 230 5.87 -23.30 11.17
C GLY A 230 6.06 -22.69 9.77
N LYS A 231 6.38 -21.40 9.68
CA LYS A 231 6.58 -20.68 8.41
C LYS A 231 8.05 -20.34 8.26
N LEU A 232 8.65 -20.81 7.17
CA LEU A 232 10.08 -20.61 6.90
C LEU A 232 10.37 -19.13 6.59
N ILE A 233 11.46 -18.63 7.18
CA ILE A 233 12.07 -17.35 6.84
C ILE A 233 13.30 -17.63 5.98
N GLN A 234 13.35 -17.02 4.80
CA GLN A 234 14.38 -17.28 3.79
C GLN A 234 15.03 -15.98 3.32
N THR A 235 16.29 -16.06 2.92
CA THR A 235 17.01 -15.00 2.19
C THR A 235 17.52 -15.55 0.87
N TRP A 236 17.19 -14.86 -0.24
CA TRP A 236 17.56 -15.19 -1.61
C TRP A 236 18.34 -14.03 -2.20
N VAL A 237 19.64 -14.20 -2.39
CA VAL A 237 20.53 -13.17 -2.95
C VAL A 237 21.36 -13.77 -4.07
N TYR A 238 21.92 -12.96 -4.94
CA TYR A 238 22.82 -13.49 -5.96
C TYR A 238 23.97 -14.24 -5.33
N SER A 239 24.43 -15.31 -5.96
CA SER A 239 25.53 -16.14 -5.45
C SER A 239 26.79 -15.32 -5.16
N LYS A 240 27.04 -14.25 -5.95
CA LYS A 240 28.15 -13.31 -5.80
C LYS A 240 28.00 -12.33 -4.63
N ASP A 241 26.77 -12.12 -4.13
CA ASP A 241 26.46 -11.26 -2.98
C ASP A 241 26.15 -12.04 -1.70
N ARG A 242 26.39 -13.33 -1.69
CA ARG A 242 25.95 -14.26 -0.65
C ARG A 242 26.22 -13.76 0.78
N GLU A 243 27.46 -13.41 1.10
CA GLU A 243 27.85 -13.04 2.46
C GLU A 243 27.23 -11.69 2.88
N ALA A 244 27.29 -10.70 1.99
CA ALA A 244 26.72 -9.38 2.24
C ALA A 244 25.18 -9.45 2.39
N GLY A 245 24.50 -10.12 1.47
CA GLY A 245 23.04 -10.17 1.48
C GLY A 245 22.47 -11.00 2.63
N PHE A 246 23.11 -12.11 3.00
CA PHE A 246 22.70 -12.87 4.17
C PHE A 246 22.88 -12.05 5.46
N TYR A 247 23.95 -11.25 5.55
CA TYR A 247 24.14 -10.36 6.67
C TYR A 247 23.07 -9.26 6.71
N ASP A 248 22.77 -8.61 5.57
CA ASP A 248 21.87 -7.45 5.54
C ASP A 248 20.41 -7.83 5.82
N PHE A 249 19.93 -9.00 5.36
CA PHE A 249 18.50 -9.37 5.41
C PHE A 249 18.12 -10.33 6.55
N ASP A 250 19.07 -10.97 7.23
CA ASP A 250 18.76 -11.93 8.30
C ASP A 250 18.01 -11.29 9.48
N GLU A 251 18.27 -10.03 9.76
CA GLU A 251 17.57 -9.26 10.77
C GLU A 251 16.97 -7.97 10.16
N PRO A 252 15.84 -7.49 10.65
CA PRO A 252 15.08 -7.87 11.85
C PRO A 252 13.87 -8.79 11.57
N THR A 253 13.83 -9.51 10.45
CA THR A 253 12.64 -10.17 9.88
C THR A 253 11.80 -10.93 10.91
N LYS A 254 12.38 -11.81 11.71
CA LYS A 254 11.64 -12.60 12.71
C LYS A 254 11.01 -11.73 13.79
N LYS A 255 11.75 -10.78 14.34
CA LYS A 255 11.24 -9.85 15.37
C LYS A 255 10.07 -9.02 14.87
N VAL A 256 10.11 -8.59 13.60
CA VAL A 256 9.03 -7.85 12.96
C VAL A 256 7.78 -8.72 12.81
N LEU A 257 7.93 -9.98 12.35
CA LEU A 257 6.83 -10.95 12.28
C LEU A 257 6.19 -11.21 13.64
N GLU A 258 7.01 -11.37 14.69
CA GLU A 258 6.55 -11.55 16.07
C GLU A 258 5.76 -10.35 16.56
N PHE A 259 6.31 -9.14 16.37
CA PHE A 259 5.68 -7.90 16.82
C PHE A 259 4.34 -7.66 16.13
N TYR A 260 4.28 -7.71 14.79
CA TYR A 260 3.02 -7.45 14.09
C TYR A 260 2.00 -8.56 14.32
N SER A 261 2.43 -9.82 14.43
CA SER A 261 1.52 -10.90 14.80
C SER A 261 0.92 -10.73 16.19
N ALA A 262 1.66 -10.15 17.13
CA ALA A 262 1.18 -9.87 18.48
C ALA A 262 0.34 -8.59 18.55
N TYR A 263 0.72 -7.54 17.82
CA TYR A 263 0.04 -6.24 17.85
C TYR A 263 -1.23 -6.20 17.02
N VAL A 264 -1.21 -6.77 15.80
CA VAL A 264 -2.28 -6.71 14.78
C VAL A 264 -3.09 -7.99 14.74
N GLY A 265 -2.44 -9.11 14.37
CA GLY A 265 -3.08 -10.40 14.15
C GLY A 265 -2.16 -11.37 13.39
N PRO A 266 -2.63 -12.59 13.07
CA PRO A 266 -1.77 -13.62 12.50
C PRO A 266 -1.20 -13.21 11.13
N TYR A 267 0.06 -13.61 10.87
CA TYR A 267 0.67 -13.52 9.55
C TYR A 267 -0.05 -14.46 8.57
N ALA A 268 -0.47 -13.92 7.42
CA ALA A 268 -1.39 -14.60 6.51
C ALA A 268 -0.73 -15.72 5.68
N TYR A 269 0.56 -15.58 5.32
CA TYR A 269 1.17 -16.37 4.26
C TYR A 269 1.95 -17.58 4.77
N GLU A 270 2.40 -18.43 3.83
CA GLU A 270 3.00 -19.74 4.09
C GLU A 270 4.49 -19.68 4.44
N LYS A 271 5.20 -18.66 3.94
CA LYS A 271 6.62 -18.36 4.20
C LYS A 271 6.85 -16.87 4.20
N LEU A 272 8.06 -16.43 4.53
CA LEU A 272 8.58 -15.11 4.18
C LEU A 272 9.96 -15.25 3.57
N ALA A 273 10.16 -14.73 2.37
CA ALA A 273 11.47 -14.66 1.71
C ALA A 273 11.86 -13.21 1.45
N ASN A 274 13.10 -12.84 1.79
CA ASN A 274 13.73 -11.57 1.38
C ASN A 274 14.57 -11.86 0.13
N ILE A 275 14.33 -11.15 -0.97
CA ILE A 275 14.89 -11.47 -2.29
C ILE A 275 15.57 -10.25 -2.89
N GLN A 276 16.85 -10.37 -3.24
CA GLN A 276 17.56 -9.36 -4.01
C GLN A 276 17.10 -9.37 -5.47
N THR A 277 16.87 -8.19 -6.05
CA THR A 277 16.36 -8.03 -7.43
C THR A 277 16.91 -6.77 -8.11
N PRO A 278 17.06 -6.79 -9.47
CA PRO A 278 17.39 -5.59 -10.23
C PRO A 278 16.13 -4.83 -10.69
N SER A 279 14.92 -5.30 -10.36
CA SER A 279 13.67 -4.76 -10.91
C SER A 279 13.13 -3.56 -10.12
N VAL A 280 13.54 -3.37 -8.88
CA VAL A 280 13.06 -2.28 -8.01
C VAL A 280 14.19 -1.46 -7.42
N ASN A 281 13.88 -0.22 -7.03
CA ASN A 281 14.74 0.62 -6.20
C ASN A 281 14.10 0.72 -4.81
N GLY A 282 14.82 0.30 -3.75
CA GLY A 282 14.23 0.16 -2.42
C GLY A 282 13.58 -1.21 -2.24
N GLY A 283 12.37 -1.28 -1.66
CA GLY A 283 11.61 -2.51 -1.49
C GLY A 283 10.39 -2.58 -2.40
N MET A 284 9.85 -3.78 -2.52
CA MET A 284 8.55 -4.07 -3.11
C MET A 284 7.93 -5.22 -2.32
N GLU A 285 6.82 -4.95 -1.70
CA GLU A 285 6.14 -5.75 -0.68
C GLU A 285 5.47 -7.03 -1.16
N THR A 286 5.84 -7.56 -2.30
CA THR A 286 5.20 -8.75 -2.89
C THR A 286 4.94 -9.85 -1.86
N SER A 287 3.77 -10.50 -1.95
CA SER A 287 3.27 -11.37 -0.88
C SER A 287 4.14 -12.60 -0.66
N SER A 288 4.51 -12.86 0.59
CA SER A 288 5.32 -14.01 1.04
C SER A 288 6.77 -14.06 0.49
N ALA A 289 7.13 -13.17 -0.43
CA ALA A 289 8.40 -13.15 -1.15
C ALA A 289 8.72 -11.70 -1.58
N ILE A 290 9.38 -10.94 -0.70
CA ILE A 290 9.59 -9.50 -0.80
C ILE A 290 10.82 -9.20 -1.65
N PHE A 291 10.70 -8.28 -2.59
CA PHE A 291 11.82 -7.83 -3.42
C PHE A 291 12.54 -6.63 -2.82
N TYR A 292 13.87 -6.66 -2.86
CA TYR A 292 14.75 -5.59 -2.42
C TYR A 292 15.78 -5.25 -3.50
N GLY A 293 15.93 -3.97 -3.80
CA GLY A 293 16.86 -3.49 -4.82
C GLY A 293 18.32 -3.87 -4.55
N GLU A 294 19.07 -4.01 -5.63
CA GLU A 294 20.50 -4.40 -5.59
C GLU A 294 21.37 -3.49 -4.72
N ASP A 295 20.98 -2.20 -4.58
CA ASP A 295 21.67 -1.19 -3.76
C ASP A 295 21.51 -1.43 -2.24
N LEU A 296 20.55 -2.25 -1.83
CA LEU A 296 20.32 -2.61 -0.44
C LEU A 296 21.21 -3.78 0.04
N VAL A 297 21.97 -4.40 -0.87
CA VAL A 297 22.95 -5.42 -0.51
C VAL A 297 24.35 -4.83 -0.53
N ASN A 298 24.84 -4.44 0.66
CA ASN A 298 26.14 -3.77 0.83
C ASN A 298 26.96 -4.28 2.02
N GLY A 299 26.46 -5.25 2.79
CA GLY A 299 27.14 -5.87 3.94
C GLY A 299 27.24 -4.98 5.19
N LYS A 300 26.43 -3.92 5.30
CA LYS A 300 26.50 -2.95 6.41
C LYS A 300 25.33 -3.03 7.38
N ARG A 301 24.19 -3.59 6.95
CA ARG A 301 22.94 -3.62 7.75
C ARG A 301 22.62 -2.26 8.36
N ASP A 302 22.79 -1.20 7.55
CA ASP A 302 22.57 0.18 8.01
C ASP A 302 21.09 0.46 8.32
N GLU A 303 20.83 1.62 8.94
CA GLU A 303 19.49 2.02 9.36
C GLU A 303 18.51 2.10 8.17
N ARG A 304 18.98 2.51 6.98
CA ARG A 304 18.14 2.59 5.78
C ARG A 304 17.65 1.21 5.37
N ILE A 305 18.56 0.22 5.29
CA ILE A 305 18.23 -1.16 4.92
C ILE A 305 17.25 -1.74 5.95
N ARG A 306 17.59 -1.63 7.24
CA ARG A 306 16.74 -2.10 8.34
C ARG A 306 15.31 -1.52 8.24
N ASN A 307 15.18 -0.21 8.06
CA ASN A 307 13.88 0.44 8.03
C ASN A 307 13.06 0.07 6.79
N ILE A 308 13.70 -0.15 5.64
CA ILE A 308 13.03 -0.67 4.44
C ILE A 308 12.55 -2.11 4.70
N VAL A 309 13.37 -2.99 5.26
CA VAL A 309 12.95 -4.37 5.58
C VAL A 309 11.74 -4.37 6.52
N ILE A 310 11.71 -3.52 7.55
CA ILE A 310 10.57 -3.41 8.46
C ILE A 310 9.32 -2.92 7.71
N HIS A 311 9.46 -1.96 6.80
CA HIS A 311 8.39 -1.39 6.01
C HIS A 311 7.75 -2.44 5.08
N GLU A 312 8.55 -3.15 4.30
CA GLU A 312 8.06 -4.17 3.38
C GLU A 312 7.40 -5.35 4.11
N ILE A 313 7.88 -5.68 5.32
CA ILE A 313 7.22 -6.70 6.14
C ILE A 313 5.89 -6.19 6.71
N ALA A 314 5.76 -4.90 7.06
CA ALA A 314 4.49 -4.34 7.54
C ALA A 314 3.38 -4.44 6.48
N HIS A 315 3.74 -4.29 5.21
CA HIS A 315 2.81 -4.48 4.10
C HIS A 315 2.16 -5.86 4.07
N GLN A 316 2.81 -6.91 4.59
CA GLN A 316 2.21 -8.24 4.61
C GLN A 316 0.87 -8.28 5.37
N TRP A 317 0.63 -7.33 6.29
CA TRP A 317 -0.65 -7.07 6.94
C TRP A 317 -1.48 -6.02 6.20
N PHE A 318 -0.86 -4.88 5.83
CA PHE A 318 -1.52 -3.70 5.26
C PHE A 318 -1.01 -3.43 3.84
N GLY A 319 -1.86 -3.57 2.84
CA GLY A 319 -1.56 -3.62 1.42
C GLY A 319 -1.75 -5.04 0.87
N ASN A 320 -1.29 -6.06 1.58
CA ASN A 320 -1.29 -7.45 1.11
C ASN A 320 -2.48 -8.27 1.67
N ALA A 321 -2.49 -8.61 2.98
CA ALA A 321 -3.61 -9.36 3.56
C ALA A 321 -4.90 -8.54 3.53
N ILE A 322 -4.82 -7.27 3.93
CA ILE A 322 -5.89 -6.29 3.67
C ILE A 322 -5.40 -5.38 2.54
N THR A 323 -6.10 -5.38 1.41
CA THR A 323 -5.75 -4.56 0.24
C THR A 323 -6.83 -3.51 0.00
N GLU A 324 -6.46 -2.34 -0.43
CA GLU A 324 -7.40 -1.32 -0.90
C GLU A 324 -8.27 -1.85 -2.05
N THR A 325 -9.51 -1.39 -2.12
CA THR A 325 -10.44 -1.78 -3.20
C THR A 325 -10.12 -1.06 -4.51
N THR A 326 -9.61 0.16 -4.41
CA THR A 326 -9.20 1.00 -5.54
C THR A 326 -7.92 1.73 -5.19
N TRP A 327 -7.18 2.18 -6.19
CA TRP A 327 -5.95 2.94 -6.01
C TRP A 327 -6.14 4.28 -5.30
N ASP A 328 -7.38 4.80 -5.23
CA ASP A 328 -7.69 6.01 -4.46
C ASP A 328 -7.36 5.86 -2.97
N ASP A 329 -7.44 4.63 -2.46
CA ASP A 329 -7.21 4.29 -1.06
C ASP A 329 -5.79 3.75 -0.79
N ALA A 330 -4.81 3.95 -1.69
CA ALA A 330 -3.44 3.42 -1.57
C ALA A 330 -2.71 3.81 -0.26
N TRP A 331 -3.15 4.85 0.44
CA TRP A 331 -2.62 5.21 1.77
C TRP A 331 -2.89 4.13 2.84
N LEU A 332 -3.92 3.27 2.64
CA LEU A 332 -4.19 2.11 3.51
C LEU A 332 -3.09 1.05 3.43
N SER A 333 -2.32 1.04 2.34
CA SER A 333 -1.07 0.29 2.21
C SER A 333 0.10 1.12 2.76
N GLU A 334 0.48 2.17 2.08
CA GLU A 334 1.73 2.90 2.28
C GLU A 334 1.80 3.72 3.58
N GLY A 335 0.71 4.40 3.91
CA GLY A 335 0.61 5.16 5.16
C GLY A 335 0.66 4.24 6.38
N PHE A 336 0.02 3.09 6.28
CA PHE A 336 0.06 2.06 7.32
C PHE A 336 1.45 1.46 7.46
N ALA A 337 2.07 1.01 6.38
CA ALA A 337 3.41 0.43 6.43
C ALA A 337 4.43 1.43 7.01
N THR A 338 4.35 2.71 6.62
CA THR A 338 5.19 3.77 7.18
C THR A 338 4.95 3.97 8.68
N PHE A 339 3.70 4.03 9.13
CA PHE A 339 3.38 4.19 10.55
C PHE A 339 3.78 2.96 11.36
N PHE A 340 3.50 1.75 10.86
CA PHE A 340 3.82 0.51 11.56
C PHE A 340 5.33 0.27 11.63
N THR A 341 6.10 0.74 10.63
CA THR A 341 7.57 0.81 10.73
C THR A 341 8.01 1.61 11.95
N LEU A 342 7.44 2.82 12.12
CA LEU A 342 7.75 3.66 13.27
C LEU A 342 7.28 3.04 14.59
N LEU A 343 6.13 2.36 14.57
CA LEU A 343 5.60 1.67 15.75
C LEU A 343 6.50 0.50 16.21
N PHE A 344 7.04 -0.26 15.24
CA PHE A 344 8.06 -1.28 15.54
C PHE A 344 9.33 -0.64 16.10
N ILE A 345 9.77 0.47 15.51
CA ILE A 345 10.93 1.23 15.99
C ILE A 345 10.71 1.71 17.43
N GLU A 346 9.49 2.17 17.78
CA GLU A 346 9.14 2.53 19.16
C GLU A 346 9.31 1.35 20.12
N ASN A 347 8.84 0.16 19.70
CA ASN A 347 8.91 -1.05 20.51
C ASN A 347 10.33 -1.57 20.70
N GLU A 348 11.13 -1.60 19.66
CA GLU A 348 12.46 -2.24 19.68
C GLU A 348 13.57 -1.28 20.10
N TYR A 349 13.49 0.01 19.68
CA TYR A 349 14.57 0.99 19.87
C TYR A 349 14.15 2.16 20.77
N GLY A 350 12.90 2.20 21.21
CA GLY A 350 12.41 3.16 22.20
C GLY A 350 11.75 4.42 21.62
N LYS A 351 11.11 5.17 22.53
CA LYS A 351 10.29 6.35 22.20
C LYS A 351 11.05 7.47 21.52
N ASP A 352 12.34 7.63 21.81
CA ASP A 352 13.12 8.73 21.25
C ASP A 352 13.43 8.49 19.76
N GLU A 353 13.67 7.24 19.36
CA GLU A 353 13.81 6.87 17.95
C GLU A 353 12.49 7.03 17.19
N TYR A 354 11.36 6.66 17.79
CA TYR A 354 10.04 6.95 17.25
C TYR A 354 9.83 8.46 17.01
N LYS A 355 10.15 9.30 18.00
CA LYS A 355 10.02 10.77 17.89
C LYS A 355 10.88 11.34 16.77
N LYS A 356 12.10 10.84 16.59
CA LYS A 356 12.96 11.24 15.47
C LYS A 356 12.32 10.89 14.13
N GLY A 357 11.80 9.67 14.00
CA GLY A 357 11.13 9.19 12.78
C GLY A 357 9.89 10.02 12.44
N ILE A 358 9.00 10.24 13.41
CA ILE A 358 7.77 11.02 13.18
C ILE A 358 8.08 12.50 12.89
N SER A 359 9.12 13.07 13.50
CA SER A 359 9.56 14.44 13.21
C SER A 359 10.16 14.56 11.80
N LYS A 360 10.91 13.57 11.34
CA LYS A 360 11.41 13.48 9.96
C LYS A 360 10.25 13.40 8.97
N ALA A 361 9.25 12.56 9.27
CA ALA A 361 8.04 12.45 8.46
C ALA A 361 7.29 13.80 8.37
N LYS A 362 7.11 14.51 9.50
CA LYS A 362 6.52 15.87 9.54
C LYS A 362 7.23 16.83 8.60
N LYS A 363 8.56 16.89 8.70
CA LYS A 363 9.38 17.74 7.82
C LYS A 363 9.13 17.39 6.34
N THR A 364 9.16 16.11 5.99
CA THR A 364 8.92 15.65 4.63
C THR A 364 7.54 16.04 4.12
N VAL A 365 6.50 15.93 4.96
CA VAL A 365 5.14 16.37 4.60
C VAL A 365 5.13 17.84 4.21
N PHE A 366 5.71 18.73 5.02
CA PHE A 366 5.71 20.16 4.72
C PHE A 366 6.58 20.50 3.51
N ASP A 367 7.77 19.90 3.38
CA ASP A 367 8.64 20.09 2.21
C ASP A 367 7.95 19.68 0.88
N LEU A 368 7.19 18.58 0.90
CA LEU A 368 6.44 18.11 -0.28
C LEU A 368 5.19 18.94 -0.54
N SER A 369 4.46 19.34 0.50
CA SER A 369 3.26 20.18 0.36
C SER A 369 3.55 21.53 -0.29
N LEU A 370 4.78 22.05 -0.18
CA LEU A 370 5.20 23.24 -0.91
C LEU A 370 5.37 22.98 -2.43
N LYS A 371 5.68 21.74 -2.81
CA LYS A 371 5.88 21.36 -4.22
C LYS A 371 4.59 20.94 -4.93
N ILE A 372 3.67 20.35 -4.17
CA ILE A 372 2.38 19.83 -4.65
C ILE A 372 1.24 20.31 -3.71
N PRO A 373 0.96 21.62 -3.64
CA PRO A 373 0.08 22.21 -2.62
C PRO A 373 -1.36 21.70 -2.70
N ASP A 374 -1.86 21.38 -3.88
CA ASP A 374 -3.25 20.94 -4.11
C ASP A 374 -3.45 19.43 -3.93
N PHE A 375 -2.43 18.70 -3.48
CA PHE A 375 -2.53 17.26 -3.29
C PHE A 375 -3.27 16.92 -1.99
N SER A 376 -4.35 16.15 -2.11
CA SER A 376 -4.97 15.42 -1.00
C SER A 376 -4.59 13.93 -1.08
N ILE A 377 -4.55 13.22 0.05
CA ILE A 377 -4.18 11.78 0.09
C ILE A 377 -5.19 10.97 -0.72
N ILE A 378 -6.49 11.21 -0.51
CA ILE A 378 -7.56 10.66 -1.33
C ILE A 378 -7.95 11.76 -2.30
N SER A 379 -7.48 11.63 -3.54
CA SER A 379 -7.70 12.66 -4.55
C SER A 379 -8.61 12.15 -5.65
N ASN A 380 -9.44 13.06 -6.16
CA ASN A 380 -10.27 12.83 -7.35
C ASN A 380 -9.50 13.14 -8.65
N ARG A 381 -8.19 12.92 -8.68
CA ARG A 381 -7.38 13.19 -9.86
C ARG A 381 -7.63 12.11 -10.91
N THR A 382 -7.99 12.52 -12.11
CA THR A 382 -8.44 11.64 -13.22
C THR A 382 -7.37 11.40 -14.29
N ALA A 383 -6.11 11.75 -14.04
CA ALA A 383 -5.06 11.59 -15.03
C ALA A 383 -4.49 10.17 -14.98
N GLU A 384 -4.69 9.39 -16.04
CA GLU A 384 -4.15 8.02 -16.22
C GLU A 384 -2.62 7.92 -16.06
N ASN A 385 -1.90 9.05 -16.09
CA ASN A 385 -0.44 9.13 -16.03
C ASN A 385 0.09 9.67 -14.69
N GLU A 386 -0.75 9.91 -13.69
CA GLU A 386 -0.28 10.33 -12.36
C GLU A 386 0.15 9.12 -11.52
N PRO A 387 1.26 9.21 -10.78
CA PRO A 387 1.65 8.14 -9.86
C PRO A 387 0.55 7.85 -8.84
N VAL A 388 0.26 6.57 -8.63
CA VAL A 388 -0.72 6.09 -7.62
C VAL A 388 -0.35 6.58 -6.23
N THR A 389 0.95 6.64 -5.93
CA THR A 389 1.49 7.08 -4.64
C THR A 389 2.55 8.16 -4.82
N ASN A 390 2.72 8.97 -3.80
CA ASN A 390 3.84 9.91 -3.65
C ASN A 390 4.20 10.03 -2.16
N GLY A 391 5.27 10.78 -1.85
CA GLY A 391 5.74 10.88 -0.46
C GLY A 391 4.71 11.41 0.55
N LEU A 392 3.64 12.09 0.13
CA LEU A 392 2.54 12.46 1.03
C LEU A 392 1.64 11.27 1.35
N THR A 393 1.41 10.35 0.40
CA THR A 393 0.68 9.09 0.63
C THR A 393 1.32 8.31 1.79
N TYR A 394 2.65 8.24 1.81
CA TYR A 394 3.45 7.60 2.87
C TYR A 394 3.45 8.41 4.16
N GLN A 395 4.01 9.62 4.10
CA GLN A 395 4.40 10.37 5.30
C GLN A 395 3.20 11.08 5.97
N LYS A 396 2.30 11.70 5.20
CA LYS A 396 1.06 12.26 5.74
C LYS A 396 0.11 11.15 6.16
N GLY A 397 0.04 10.02 5.42
CA GLY A 397 -0.71 8.84 5.82
C GLY A 397 -0.28 8.31 7.19
N ALA A 398 1.04 8.19 7.42
CA ALA A 398 1.57 7.81 8.73
C ALA A 398 1.24 8.83 9.83
N TRP A 399 1.26 10.14 9.52
CA TRP A 399 0.87 11.19 10.47
C TRP A 399 -0.62 11.13 10.82
N VAL A 400 -1.48 10.79 9.87
CA VAL A 400 -2.92 10.59 10.15
C VAL A 400 -3.11 9.47 11.17
N LEU A 401 -2.39 8.35 11.03
CA LEU A 401 -2.43 7.26 12.01
C LEU A 401 -1.82 7.64 13.36
N HIS A 402 -0.73 8.42 13.37
CA HIS A 402 -0.15 8.95 14.60
C HIS A 402 -1.13 9.84 15.37
N MET A 403 -1.77 10.79 14.68
CA MET A 403 -2.80 11.65 15.28
C MET A 403 -4.02 10.85 15.73
N LEU A 404 -4.44 9.84 14.96
CA LEU A 404 -5.56 8.97 15.31
C LEU A 404 -5.25 8.15 16.57
N ARG A 405 -4.02 7.61 16.69
CA ARG A 405 -3.56 6.89 17.90
C ARG A 405 -3.61 7.77 19.15
N ASP A 406 -3.16 9.02 19.06
CA ASP A 406 -3.23 9.97 20.19
C ASP A 406 -4.69 10.34 20.53
N LEU A 407 -5.52 10.60 19.52
CA LEU A 407 -6.93 10.95 19.68
C LEU A 407 -7.75 9.85 20.36
N LEU A 408 -7.50 8.59 20.01
CA LEU A 408 -8.26 7.43 20.52
C LEU A 408 -7.65 6.86 21.80
N GLY A 409 -6.37 7.07 22.01
CA GLY A 409 -5.55 6.39 23.02
C GLY A 409 -5.15 4.99 22.57
N GLU A 410 -4.02 4.50 23.07
CA GLU A 410 -3.38 3.23 22.65
C GLU A 410 -4.32 2.04 22.63
N LYS A 411 -5.08 1.83 23.72
CA LYS A 411 -5.97 0.66 23.84
C LYS A 411 -7.09 0.63 22.80
N SER A 412 -7.74 1.78 22.57
CA SER A 412 -8.83 1.86 21.57
C SER A 412 -8.29 1.78 20.16
N PHE A 413 -7.14 2.41 19.89
CA PHE A 413 -6.46 2.33 18.61
C PHE A 413 -6.10 0.87 18.26
N GLN A 414 -5.36 0.18 19.14
CA GLN A 414 -4.99 -1.22 18.91
C GLN A 414 -6.21 -2.14 18.76
N LYS A 415 -7.26 -1.94 19.58
CA LYS A 415 -8.52 -2.68 19.46
C LYS A 415 -9.15 -2.49 18.07
N GLY A 416 -9.16 -1.24 17.56
CA GLY A 416 -9.68 -0.91 16.24
C GLY A 416 -8.86 -1.54 15.12
N ILE A 417 -7.52 -1.46 15.19
CA ILE A 417 -6.61 -2.11 14.24
C ILE A 417 -6.84 -3.63 14.18
N ARG A 418 -6.94 -4.29 15.31
CA ARG A 418 -7.23 -5.74 15.38
C ARG A 418 -8.59 -6.10 14.80
N ALA A 419 -9.62 -5.32 15.11
CA ALA A 419 -10.97 -5.54 14.58
C ALA A 419 -11.02 -5.35 13.06
N TYR A 420 -10.37 -4.30 12.56
CA TYR A 420 -10.21 -4.04 11.14
C TYR A 420 -9.48 -5.18 10.43
N TYR A 421 -8.34 -5.61 10.96
CA TYR A 421 -7.58 -6.73 10.40
C TYR A 421 -8.38 -8.03 10.39
N ALA A 422 -9.03 -8.39 11.50
CA ALA A 422 -9.80 -9.61 11.59
C ALA A 422 -11.01 -9.63 10.64
N LYS A 423 -11.65 -8.47 10.43
CA LYS A 423 -12.84 -8.37 9.57
C LYS A 423 -12.50 -8.44 8.08
N TYR A 424 -11.40 -7.79 7.67
CA TYR A 424 -11.00 -7.70 6.26
C TYR A 424 -9.82 -8.61 5.91
N PHE A 425 -9.54 -9.60 6.75
CA PHE A 425 -8.47 -10.57 6.55
C PHE A 425 -8.57 -11.25 5.19
N ASN A 426 -7.50 -11.16 4.39
CA ASN A 426 -7.39 -11.66 3.01
C ASN A 426 -8.48 -11.09 2.07
N SER A 427 -8.91 -9.85 2.29
CA SER A 427 -9.97 -9.19 1.54
C SER A 427 -9.59 -7.76 1.16
N ASN A 428 -10.49 -7.09 0.45
CA ASN A 428 -10.36 -5.69 0.08
C ASN A 428 -11.10 -4.79 1.07
N THR A 429 -10.72 -3.51 1.12
CA THR A 429 -11.29 -2.53 2.02
C THR A 429 -11.17 -1.10 1.46
N THR A 430 -11.87 -0.16 2.09
CA THR A 430 -11.85 1.26 1.78
C THR A 430 -11.53 2.08 3.03
N THR A 431 -11.16 3.35 2.85
CA THR A 431 -10.96 4.30 3.96
C THR A 431 -12.19 4.41 4.86
N ASP A 432 -13.40 4.40 4.29
CA ASP A 432 -14.63 4.47 5.09
C ASP A 432 -14.84 3.22 5.95
N GLU A 433 -14.52 2.05 5.44
CA GLU A 433 -14.59 0.80 6.20
C GLU A 433 -13.59 0.78 7.35
N PHE A 434 -12.37 1.26 7.14
CA PHE A 434 -11.40 1.47 8.22
C PHE A 434 -11.92 2.44 9.27
N ARG A 435 -12.42 3.62 8.85
CA ARG A 435 -13.01 4.61 9.75
C ARG A 435 -14.11 4.01 10.64
N LEU A 436 -15.03 3.25 10.05
CA LEU A 436 -16.14 2.62 10.78
C LEU A 436 -15.66 1.64 11.87
N GLU A 437 -14.61 0.85 11.62
CA GLU A 437 -14.06 -0.04 12.64
C GLU A 437 -13.36 0.75 13.77
N MET A 438 -12.69 1.87 13.45
CA MET A 438 -12.08 2.73 14.45
C MET A 438 -13.15 3.48 15.30
N GLU A 439 -14.24 3.93 14.69
CA GLU A 439 -15.40 4.50 15.39
C GLU A 439 -16.04 3.49 16.34
N LYS A 440 -16.27 2.26 15.88
CA LYS A 440 -16.83 1.18 16.67
C LYS A 440 -15.94 0.79 17.86
N ALA A 441 -14.62 0.79 17.66
CA ALA A 441 -13.67 0.45 18.72
C ALA A 441 -13.54 1.52 19.80
N SER A 442 -13.70 2.80 19.43
CA SER A 442 -13.47 3.97 20.29
C SER A 442 -14.74 4.63 20.82
N GLY A 443 -15.90 4.43 20.16
CA GLY A 443 -17.14 5.14 20.44
C GLY A 443 -17.13 6.62 19.99
N LYS A 444 -16.14 7.06 19.20
CA LYS A 444 -16.01 8.44 18.71
C LYS A 444 -16.47 8.55 17.27
N ASP A 445 -17.12 9.66 16.89
CA ASP A 445 -17.35 10.03 15.47
C ASP A 445 -16.04 10.56 14.88
N LEU A 446 -15.55 9.93 13.82
CA LEU A 446 -14.29 10.26 13.16
C LEU A 446 -14.48 10.86 11.75
N LYS A 447 -15.71 11.09 11.32
CA LYS A 447 -16.00 11.61 9.96
C LYS A 447 -15.26 12.91 9.66
N LEU A 448 -15.31 13.88 10.59
CA LEU A 448 -14.62 15.16 10.41
C LEU A 448 -13.09 14.97 10.41
N PHE A 449 -12.55 14.11 11.30
CA PHE A 449 -11.13 13.79 11.34
C PHE A 449 -10.64 13.27 9.98
N PHE A 450 -11.28 12.23 9.44
CA PHE A 450 -10.90 11.67 8.14
C PHE A 450 -11.08 12.67 7.01
N LYS A 451 -12.21 13.40 6.98
CA LYS A 451 -12.49 14.42 5.96
C LYS A 451 -11.37 15.46 5.88
N GLN A 452 -10.95 16.03 6.98
CA GLN A 452 -9.98 17.12 6.99
C GLN A 452 -8.54 16.66 6.75
N TRP A 453 -8.17 15.42 7.11
CA TRP A 453 -6.80 14.96 6.98
C TRP A 453 -6.51 14.20 5.68
N LEU A 454 -7.52 13.54 5.08
CA LEU A 454 -7.34 12.72 3.89
C LEU A 454 -7.87 13.36 2.61
N TYR A 455 -8.99 14.09 2.70
CA TYR A 455 -9.67 14.64 1.52
C TYR A 455 -9.41 16.14 1.29
N GLN A 456 -8.75 16.82 2.23
CA GLN A 456 -8.36 18.21 2.04
C GLN A 456 -6.88 18.29 1.61
N PRO A 457 -6.56 19.12 0.60
CA PRO A 457 -5.19 19.54 0.37
C PRO A 457 -4.72 20.36 1.57
N PHE A 458 -3.48 20.80 1.57
CA PHE A 458 -2.89 21.61 2.63
C PHE A 458 -2.78 20.91 4.00
N ASN A 459 -2.13 21.56 4.92
CA ASN A 459 -2.00 21.19 6.31
C ASN A 459 -2.15 22.45 7.15
N PRO A 460 -2.63 22.38 8.39
CA PRO A 460 -2.78 23.57 9.22
C PRO A 460 -1.43 24.25 9.50
N THR A 461 -1.43 25.56 9.45
CA THR A 461 -0.36 26.41 9.95
C THR A 461 -0.95 27.24 11.11
N ILE A 462 -0.76 26.77 12.32
CA ILE A 462 -1.31 27.37 13.53
C ILE A 462 -0.23 28.20 14.21
N ASN A 463 -0.32 29.52 14.07
CA ASN A 463 0.54 30.44 14.79
C ASN A 463 -0.10 30.79 16.13
N ALA A 464 0.71 30.86 17.19
CA ALA A 464 0.27 31.20 18.52
C ALA A 464 1.04 32.40 19.07
N VAL A 465 0.33 33.29 19.75
CA VAL A 465 0.93 34.39 20.54
C VAL A 465 0.48 34.21 21.98
N TRP A 466 1.40 34.35 22.92
CA TRP A 466 1.09 34.23 24.33
C TRP A 466 1.55 35.43 25.17
N LYS A 467 0.74 35.73 26.21
CA LYS A 467 1.03 36.77 27.21
C LYS A 467 0.62 36.28 28.59
N TYR A 468 1.45 36.55 29.58
CA TYR A 468 1.11 36.31 30.99
C TYR A 468 0.61 37.59 31.64
N ASP A 469 -0.61 37.55 32.17
CA ASP A 469 -1.19 38.61 32.99
C ASP A 469 -0.85 38.30 34.47
N ALA A 470 0.06 39.09 35.02
CA ALA A 470 0.54 38.91 36.41
C ALA A 470 -0.54 39.30 37.44
N ALA A 471 -1.38 40.28 37.13
CA ALA A 471 -2.45 40.74 38.02
C ALA A 471 -3.59 39.73 38.11
N ALA A 472 -4.00 39.20 36.98
CA ALA A 472 -5.04 38.17 36.88
C ALA A 472 -4.53 36.74 37.10
N LYS A 473 -3.20 36.53 37.15
CA LYS A 473 -2.53 35.20 37.15
C LYS A 473 -3.04 34.29 36.03
N LYS A 474 -3.06 34.82 34.82
CA LYS A 474 -3.55 34.09 33.63
C LYS A 474 -2.54 34.08 32.52
N LEU A 475 -2.45 32.92 31.85
CA LEU A 475 -1.80 32.78 30.55
C LEU A 475 -2.85 32.94 29.47
N ASN A 476 -2.72 33.99 28.67
CA ASN A 476 -3.56 34.27 27.50
C ASN A 476 -2.85 33.77 26.26
N LEU A 477 -3.60 33.08 25.39
CA LEU A 477 -3.12 32.47 24.14
C LEU A 477 -4.04 32.91 23.00
N GLN A 478 -3.48 33.50 21.97
CA GLN A 478 -4.19 33.76 20.72
C GLN A 478 -3.66 32.77 19.68
N LEU A 479 -4.55 31.94 19.13
CA LEU A 479 -4.23 30.99 18.06
C LEU A 479 -4.83 31.47 16.75
N THR A 480 -4.07 31.39 15.65
CA THR A 480 -4.49 31.82 14.31
C THR A 480 -4.11 30.75 13.30
N GLN A 481 -5.08 30.30 12.51
CA GLN A 481 -4.85 29.47 11.33
C GLN A 481 -4.46 30.35 10.15
N SER A 482 -3.31 30.09 9.53
CA SER A 482 -2.74 30.92 8.45
C SER A 482 -2.30 30.11 7.23
N GLN A 483 -2.73 28.83 7.11
CA GLN A 483 -2.48 28.01 5.93
C GLN A 483 -3.15 28.62 4.69
N SER A 484 -2.65 28.23 3.51
CA SER A 484 -3.28 28.56 2.23
C SER A 484 -4.66 27.89 2.10
N GLY A 485 -5.54 28.48 1.26
CA GLY A 485 -6.90 28.00 0.99
C GLY A 485 -7.91 28.44 2.05
N ASP A 486 -9.20 28.26 1.73
CA ASP A 486 -10.34 28.72 2.57
C ASP A 486 -10.77 27.69 3.62
N PHE A 487 -10.15 26.49 3.63
CA PHE A 487 -10.52 25.45 4.57
C PHE A 487 -9.93 25.70 5.96
N LEU A 488 -10.80 25.74 6.96
CA LEU A 488 -10.41 25.82 8.37
C LEU A 488 -10.47 24.45 9.03
N PHE A 489 -9.36 24.09 9.69
CA PHE A 489 -9.27 22.85 10.45
C PHE A 489 -9.96 23.00 11.82
N ASN A 490 -10.62 21.94 12.25
CA ASN A 490 -11.14 21.82 13.61
C ASN A 490 -10.29 20.79 14.34
N VAL A 491 -9.33 21.26 15.14
CA VAL A 491 -8.29 20.40 15.71
C VAL A 491 -8.04 20.69 17.20
N PRO A 492 -7.75 19.65 18.00
CA PRO A 492 -7.23 19.85 19.33
C PRO A 492 -5.79 20.40 19.24
N VAL A 493 -5.52 21.46 19.98
CA VAL A 493 -4.19 22.06 20.08
C VAL A 493 -3.70 21.94 21.51
N GLU A 494 -2.45 21.56 21.68
CA GLU A 494 -1.77 21.53 22.99
C GLU A 494 -0.73 22.64 23.09
N VAL A 495 -0.73 23.31 24.22
CA VAL A 495 0.32 24.25 24.59
C VAL A 495 0.89 23.85 25.94
N GLY A 496 2.20 23.61 26.00
CA GLY A 496 2.92 23.32 27.23
C GLY A 496 3.47 24.60 27.86
N TYR A 497 3.30 24.79 29.17
CA TYR A 497 4.02 25.81 29.89
C TYR A 497 4.92 25.18 30.97
N TYR A 498 6.09 25.75 31.15
CA TYR A 498 7.09 25.27 32.08
C TYR A 498 7.19 26.24 33.26
N LYS A 499 7.09 25.72 34.47
CA LYS A 499 7.41 26.47 35.72
C LYS A 499 8.91 26.62 35.82
N THR A 500 9.35 27.66 36.50
CA THR A 500 10.79 27.90 36.79
C THR A 500 11.45 26.65 37.38
N GLY A 501 12.51 26.19 36.71
CA GLY A 501 13.28 25.00 37.10
C GLY A 501 12.63 23.65 36.73
N SER A 502 11.48 23.62 36.01
CA SER A 502 10.83 22.38 35.56
C SER A 502 11.26 22.02 34.16
N THR A 503 11.62 20.76 33.92
CA THR A 503 11.87 20.18 32.60
C THR A 503 10.62 19.58 31.98
N THR A 504 9.52 19.42 32.75
CA THR A 504 8.25 18.83 32.28
C THR A 504 7.18 19.90 32.17
N PRO A 505 6.52 20.06 31.03
CA PRO A 505 5.45 21.04 30.83
C PRO A 505 4.15 20.63 31.51
N THR A 506 3.39 21.61 31.97
CA THR A 506 1.96 21.45 32.20
C THR A 506 1.25 21.67 30.89
N ILE A 507 0.44 20.72 30.44
CA ILE A 507 -0.26 20.76 29.16
C ILE A 507 -1.62 21.46 29.29
N LEU A 508 -1.83 22.48 28.50
CA LEU A 508 -3.12 23.12 28.26
C LEU A 508 -3.70 22.59 26.96
N LYS A 509 -4.98 22.18 26.99
CA LYS A 509 -5.68 21.64 25.83
C LYS A 509 -6.79 22.60 25.43
N MET A 510 -6.89 22.89 24.16
CA MET A 510 -7.93 23.74 23.58
C MET A 510 -8.31 23.20 22.18
N ASN A 511 -9.46 23.59 21.68
CA ASN A 511 -9.88 23.24 20.34
C ASN A 511 -9.91 24.49 19.47
N LEU A 512 -9.21 24.48 18.35
CA LEU A 512 -9.21 25.55 17.36
C LEU A 512 -10.09 25.17 16.19
N SER A 513 -11.17 25.93 15.96
CA SER A 513 -12.15 25.66 14.90
C SER A 513 -12.42 26.87 13.99
N ARG A 514 -11.95 28.06 14.40
CA ARG A 514 -12.07 29.32 13.67
C ARG A 514 -10.73 29.78 13.16
N GLN A 515 -10.73 30.79 12.30
CA GLN A 515 -9.48 31.37 11.81
C GLN A 515 -8.61 31.92 12.94
N GLN A 516 -9.25 32.55 13.95
CA GLN A 516 -8.59 33.07 15.15
C GLN A 516 -9.46 32.85 16.38
N GLU A 517 -8.86 32.37 17.46
CA GLU A 517 -9.51 32.20 18.77
C GLU A 517 -8.55 32.58 19.89
N VAL A 518 -9.11 33.11 20.99
CA VAL A 518 -8.36 33.48 22.19
C VAL A 518 -8.78 32.60 23.36
N PHE A 519 -7.79 32.09 24.06
CA PHE A 519 -7.94 31.20 25.22
C PHE A 519 -7.23 31.82 26.44
N SER A 520 -7.80 31.64 27.63
CA SER A 520 -7.24 32.15 28.87
C SER A 520 -7.26 31.07 29.94
N PHE A 521 -6.10 30.79 30.53
CA PHE A 521 -5.93 29.72 31.53
C PHE A 521 -5.34 30.27 32.83
N PRO A 522 -5.83 29.86 34.01
CA PRO A 522 -5.23 30.20 35.26
C PRO A 522 -3.85 29.55 35.42
N VAL A 523 -2.82 30.36 35.60
CA VAL A 523 -1.43 29.93 35.77
C VAL A 523 -0.84 30.71 36.95
N PRO A 524 -0.46 30.04 38.06
CA PRO A 524 -0.15 30.72 39.33
C PRO A 524 1.04 31.68 39.30
N SER A 525 2.01 31.45 38.42
CA SER A 525 3.21 32.27 38.23
C SER A 525 3.57 32.38 36.75
N ALA A 526 4.33 33.41 36.38
CA ALA A 526 4.81 33.58 35.02
C ALA A 526 5.56 32.31 34.54
N PRO A 527 5.21 31.76 33.37
CA PRO A 527 5.97 30.64 32.81
C PRO A 527 7.39 31.03 32.43
N GLU A 528 8.35 30.15 32.67
CA GLU A 528 9.70 30.28 32.16
C GLU A 528 9.77 30.08 30.64
N LYS A 529 9.06 29.08 30.16
CA LYS A 529 8.96 28.71 28.74
C LYS A 529 7.49 28.32 28.40
N VAL A 530 7.06 28.65 27.20
CA VAL A 530 5.81 28.16 26.62
C VAL A 530 6.15 27.50 25.27
N GLU A 531 5.50 26.40 24.94
CA GLU A 531 5.79 25.59 23.75
C GLU A 531 4.49 25.14 23.09
N LEU A 532 4.40 25.28 21.78
CA LEU A 532 3.28 24.77 20.98
C LEU A 532 3.52 23.30 20.66
N ASP A 533 2.50 22.46 20.86
CA ASP A 533 2.52 21.02 20.59
C ASP A 533 3.74 20.29 21.17
N PRO A 534 4.02 20.39 22.50
CA PRO A 534 5.23 19.85 23.12
C PRO A 534 5.35 18.33 23.02
N ARG A 535 4.24 17.64 22.78
CA ARG A 535 4.22 16.18 22.56
C ARG A 535 4.39 15.78 21.09
N ASN A 536 4.40 16.75 20.18
CA ASN A 536 4.45 16.56 18.72
C ASN A 536 3.35 15.61 18.21
N VAL A 537 2.10 15.90 18.57
CA VAL A 537 0.91 15.08 18.24
C VAL A 537 0.01 15.69 17.18
N LEU A 538 0.34 16.89 16.69
CA LEU A 538 -0.42 17.58 15.64
C LEU A 538 0.46 17.86 14.42
N LEU A 539 -0.04 17.50 13.23
CA LEU A 539 0.62 17.87 11.98
C LEU A 539 0.41 19.37 11.71
N ASN A 540 1.33 20.17 12.23
CA ASN A 540 1.30 21.63 12.19
C ASN A 540 2.73 22.20 12.06
N ASN A 541 2.95 23.25 11.29
CA ASN A 541 4.23 23.94 11.13
C ASN A 541 4.21 25.41 11.62
N GLY A 542 3.16 25.83 12.33
CA GLY A 542 3.09 27.16 12.92
C GLY A 542 4.10 27.38 14.07
N ILE A 543 4.26 28.61 14.45
CA ILE A 543 5.21 29.07 15.48
C ILE A 543 4.48 29.64 16.70
N LEU A 544 5.18 29.66 17.82
CA LEU A 544 4.73 30.33 19.05
C LEU A 544 5.62 31.53 19.34
N MET A 545 5.01 32.69 19.60
CA MET A 545 5.69 33.92 19.96
C MET A 545 5.21 34.42 21.32
N LYS A 546 6.08 35.10 22.05
CA LYS A 546 5.72 35.87 23.24
C LYS A 546 5.37 37.31 22.83
N GLU A 547 4.24 37.84 23.30
CA GLU A 547 3.88 39.26 23.15
C GLU A 547 4.78 40.17 24.00
#